data_72838e9adac1783d26273cede7a00bd4
#
_entry.id   72838e9adac1783d26273cede7a00bd4
#
_cell.length_a   1.000
_cell.length_b   1.000
_cell.length_c   1.000
_cell.angle_alpha   90.00
_cell.angle_beta   90.00
_cell.angle_gamma   90.00
#
_symmetry.space_group_name_H-M   'P 1'
#
loop_
_entity.id
_entity.type
_entity.pdbx_description
1 polymer ?
#
loop_
_entity_poly.entity_id
_entity_poly.type
_entity_poly.pdbx_seq_one_letter_code
_entity_poly.pdbx_strand_id
1 'polypeptide(L)'
;MICGKILLLLSILFLSAALVFGQTADRAAADAVRVTVSMHSDGSRTIYQFDQVNHKATATSTSSDGKPRGKTVYELDDAGRFINGEIYGANGDFRFKALYKYDDAGHLIQETQLAKDDSVMHKLVYAYDERGQQSGYSIYDADGHLLGQTTSKKAQPGGSRTKSRSGAVKPQ
;
A
#
# COMPACT_ATOMS: atom_id res chain seq x y z
N MET A 1 -36.08 83.18 -8.46
CA MET A 1 -35.22 83.46 -7.30
C MET A 1 -35.11 82.27 -6.50
N ILE A 2 -33.90 81.96 -6.02
CA ILE A 2 -33.45 80.89 -5.17
C ILE A 2 -32.96 79.68 -5.89
N CYS A 3 -31.66 79.68 -5.97
CA CYS A 3 -30.74 78.66 -6.47
C CYS A 3 -30.54 77.56 -5.40
N GLY A 4 -30.79 76.33 -5.72
CA GLY A 4 -30.49 75.20 -4.86
C GLY A 4 -29.40 74.33 -5.49
N LYS A 5 -28.18 74.39 -4.95
CA LYS A 5 -27.03 73.60 -5.34
C LYS A 5 -27.21 72.18 -4.84
N ILE A 6 -27.37 71.24 -5.75
CA ILE A 6 -27.32 69.79 -5.43
C ILE A 6 -25.86 69.38 -5.49
N LEU A 7 -25.29 69.01 -4.34
CA LEU A 7 -23.95 68.49 -4.18
C LEU A 7 -24.02 67.00 -4.41
N LEU A 8 -23.46 66.52 -5.52
CA LEU A 8 -23.40 65.11 -5.87
C LEU A 8 -22.16 64.46 -5.18
N LEU A 9 -22.37 63.70 -4.09
CA LEU A 9 -21.34 62.91 -3.43
C LEU A 9 -21.15 61.65 -4.22
N LEU A 10 -20.06 61.56 -4.97
CA LEU A 10 -19.62 60.33 -5.67
C LEU A 10 -18.86 59.43 -4.68
N SER A 11 -19.56 58.45 -4.12
CA SER A 11 -18.92 57.41 -3.30
C SER A 11 -18.15 56.48 -4.20
N ILE A 12 -16.81 56.55 -4.17
CA ILE A 12 -15.93 55.59 -4.81
C ILE A 12 -15.85 54.37 -3.91
N LEU A 13 -16.56 53.31 -4.30
CA LEU A 13 -16.47 51.97 -3.66
C LEU A 13 -15.19 51.29 -4.15
N PHE A 14 -14.12 51.36 -3.35
CA PHE A 14 -12.93 50.55 -3.59
C PHE A 14 -13.25 49.11 -3.23
N LEU A 15 -13.55 48.31 -4.25
CA LEU A 15 -13.64 46.86 -4.14
C LEU A 15 -12.19 46.31 -4.06
N SER A 16 -11.70 46.12 -2.84
CA SER A 16 -10.45 45.40 -2.61
C SER A 16 -10.65 43.91 -2.93
N ALA A 17 -10.33 43.50 -4.14
CA ALA A 17 -10.14 42.10 -4.49
C ALA A 17 -8.88 41.63 -3.79
N ALA A 18 -9.04 41.09 -2.58
CA ALA A 18 -7.96 40.39 -1.90
C ALA A 18 -7.61 39.14 -2.72
N LEU A 19 -6.39 39.08 -3.22
CA LEU A 19 -5.80 37.94 -3.89
C LEU A 19 -5.80 36.73 -2.92
N VAL A 20 -6.74 35.80 -3.11
CA VAL A 20 -6.70 34.46 -2.52
C VAL A 20 -6.03 33.54 -3.54
N PHE A 21 -4.73 33.76 -3.83
CA PHE A 21 -3.95 32.91 -4.72
C PHE A 21 -2.82 32.13 -4.01
N GLY A 22 -2.75 32.16 -2.68
CA GLY A 22 -1.63 31.56 -1.93
C GLY A 22 -1.91 30.23 -1.23
N GLN A 23 -3.17 29.78 -1.08
CA GLN A 23 -3.46 28.63 -0.20
C GLN A 23 -3.85 27.33 -0.93
N THR A 24 -4.10 27.36 -2.23
CA THR A 24 -4.47 26.13 -2.97
C THR A 24 -3.26 25.32 -3.42
N ALA A 25 -2.12 25.94 -3.70
CA ALA A 25 -0.92 25.24 -4.12
C ALA A 25 -0.24 24.45 -2.98
N ASP A 26 -0.16 25.06 -1.77
CA ASP A 26 0.44 24.38 -0.60
C ASP A 26 -0.43 23.22 -0.09
N ARG A 27 -1.76 23.33 -0.23
CA ARG A 27 -2.67 22.26 0.15
C ARG A 27 -2.63 21.08 -0.83
N ALA A 28 -2.53 21.35 -2.13
CA ALA A 28 -2.35 20.33 -3.16
C ALA A 28 -0.99 19.62 -3.02
N ALA A 29 0.09 20.33 -2.64
CA ALA A 29 1.38 19.74 -2.38
C ALA A 29 1.40 18.90 -1.08
N ALA A 30 0.66 19.32 -0.04
CA ALA A 30 0.53 18.55 1.22
C ALA A 30 -0.28 17.27 1.02
N ASP A 31 -1.27 17.25 0.12
CA ASP A 31 -2.04 16.07 -0.24
C ASP A 31 -1.28 15.12 -1.20
N ALA A 32 -0.17 15.56 -1.78
CA ALA A 32 0.64 14.77 -2.71
C ALA A 32 1.47 13.67 -2.02
N VAL A 33 1.77 13.82 -0.72
CA VAL A 33 2.53 12.84 0.05
C VAL A 33 1.65 12.26 1.16
N ARG A 34 1.31 10.96 1.02
CA ARG A 34 0.57 10.19 2.03
C ARG A 34 1.51 9.28 2.80
N VAL A 35 1.40 9.27 4.13
CA VAL A 35 2.16 8.38 5.01
C VAL A 35 1.22 7.34 5.62
N THR A 36 1.60 6.06 5.54
CA THR A 36 0.89 4.94 6.17
C THR A 36 1.87 4.12 7.01
N VAL A 37 1.45 3.72 8.20
CA VAL A 37 2.24 2.86 9.09
C VAL A 37 1.54 1.52 9.22
N SER A 38 2.25 0.43 8.88
CA SER A 38 1.84 -0.94 9.12
C SER A 38 2.59 -1.52 10.32
N MET A 39 1.85 -2.03 11.31
CA MET A 39 2.41 -2.73 12.47
C MET A 39 2.22 -4.24 12.28
N HIS A 40 3.27 -5.00 12.52
CA HIS A 40 3.26 -6.45 12.42
C HIS A 40 3.14 -7.11 13.79
N SER A 41 2.69 -8.37 13.83
CA SER A 41 2.49 -9.13 15.08
C SER A 41 3.77 -9.36 15.89
N ASP A 42 4.94 -9.32 15.25
CA ASP A 42 6.26 -9.39 15.89
C ASP A 42 6.74 -8.05 16.47
N GLY A 43 5.89 -7.01 16.43
CA GLY A 43 6.21 -5.65 16.87
C GLY A 43 7.04 -4.83 15.87
N SER A 44 7.44 -5.41 14.76
CA SER A 44 8.08 -4.65 13.67
C SER A 44 7.08 -3.73 12.98
N ARG A 45 7.59 -2.72 12.30
CA ARG A 45 6.77 -1.74 11.57
C ARG A 45 7.34 -1.44 10.20
N THR A 46 6.45 -1.10 9.28
CA THR A 46 6.80 -0.58 7.96
C THR A 46 6.09 0.75 7.76
N ILE A 47 6.85 1.78 7.41
CA ILE A 47 6.36 3.12 7.09
C ILE A 47 6.39 3.26 5.58
N TYR A 48 5.24 3.52 4.98
CA TYR A 48 5.08 3.82 3.56
C TYR A 48 4.91 5.32 3.39
N GLN A 49 5.69 5.90 2.49
CA GLN A 49 5.56 7.29 2.04
C GLN A 49 5.22 7.24 0.55
N PHE A 50 4.03 7.70 0.18
CA PHE A 50 3.54 7.75 -1.19
C PHE A 50 3.70 9.17 -1.74
N ASP A 51 4.37 9.30 -2.86
CA ASP A 51 4.48 10.51 -3.67
C ASP A 51 3.76 10.26 -5.00
N GLN A 52 2.47 10.58 -5.03
CA GLN A 52 1.63 10.33 -6.20
C GLN A 52 1.98 11.23 -7.38
N VAL A 53 2.51 12.43 -7.12
CA VAL A 53 2.90 13.37 -8.18
C VAL A 53 4.08 12.83 -8.97
N ASN A 54 5.04 12.18 -8.29
CA ASN A 54 6.21 11.59 -8.90
C ASN A 54 6.06 10.10 -9.20
N HIS A 55 4.87 9.51 -9.01
CA HIS A 55 4.59 8.09 -9.18
C HIS A 55 5.56 7.17 -8.41
N LYS A 56 5.88 7.55 -7.16
CA LYS A 56 6.83 6.82 -6.32
C LYS A 56 6.27 6.54 -4.94
N ALA A 57 6.77 5.47 -4.34
CA ALA A 57 6.57 5.23 -2.92
C ALA A 57 7.86 4.67 -2.30
N THR A 58 8.06 4.94 -1.01
CA THR A 58 9.16 4.36 -0.24
C THR A 58 8.58 3.64 0.97
N ALA A 59 8.96 2.38 1.17
CA ALA A 59 8.69 1.63 2.39
C ALA A 59 9.97 1.47 3.19
N THR A 60 9.94 1.86 4.47
CA THR A 60 11.07 1.67 5.39
C THR A 60 10.62 0.78 6.54
N SER A 61 11.31 -0.35 6.74
CA SER A 61 11.00 -1.33 7.76
C SER A 61 11.98 -1.27 8.91
N THR A 62 11.45 -1.37 10.15
CA THR A 62 12.22 -1.45 11.39
C THR A 62 11.74 -2.63 12.23
N SER A 63 12.64 -3.23 13.00
CA SER A 63 12.32 -4.25 14.01
C SER A 63 11.59 -3.64 15.21
N SER A 64 11.10 -4.47 16.12
CA SER A 64 10.42 -4.04 17.35
C SER A 64 11.30 -3.17 18.25
N ASP A 65 12.63 -3.37 18.23
CA ASP A 65 13.61 -2.55 18.97
C ASP A 65 14.06 -1.30 18.18
N GLY A 66 13.42 -0.99 17.03
CA GLY A 66 13.66 0.21 16.24
C GLY A 66 14.83 0.13 15.27
N LYS A 67 15.54 -0.99 15.17
CA LYS A 67 16.66 -1.13 14.23
C LYS A 67 16.18 -1.24 12.79
N PRO A 68 16.90 -0.64 11.83
CA PRO A 68 16.57 -0.78 10.41
C PRO A 68 16.57 -2.25 9.96
N ARG A 69 15.57 -2.66 9.17
CA ARG A 69 15.50 -4.00 8.52
C ARG A 69 15.70 -3.90 7.01
N GLY A 70 15.31 -2.79 6.42
CA GLY A 70 15.47 -2.55 4.99
C GLY A 70 14.59 -1.41 4.49
N LYS A 71 14.75 -1.14 3.20
CA LYS A 71 13.99 -0.14 2.46
C LYS A 71 13.58 -0.70 1.11
N THR A 72 12.40 -0.34 0.64
CA THR A 72 11.96 -0.57 -0.74
C THR A 72 11.58 0.75 -1.38
N VAL A 73 12.05 0.97 -2.59
CA VAL A 73 11.66 2.11 -3.44
C VAL A 73 10.78 1.58 -4.55
N TYR A 74 9.54 2.05 -4.62
CA TYR A 74 8.55 1.61 -5.59
C TYR A 74 8.33 2.65 -6.67
N GLU A 75 7.99 2.20 -7.87
CA GLU A 75 7.28 2.97 -8.89
C GLU A 75 5.80 2.60 -8.88
N LEU A 76 4.95 3.60 -9.16
CA LEU A 76 3.50 3.47 -9.16
C LEU A 76 2.95 3.69 -10.56
N ASP A 77 1.86 2.99 -10.89
CA ASP A 77 1.03 3.33 -12.06
C ASP A 77 0.10 4.51 -11.75
N ASP A 78 -0.67 4.94 -12.76
CA ASP A 78 -1.63 6.04 -12.64
C ASP A 78 -2.76 5.76 -11.62
N ALA A 79 -3.02 4.48 -11.32
CA ALA A 79 -3.96 4.05 -10.28
C ALA A 79 -3.34 4.00 -8.88
N GLY A 80 -2.03 4.32 -8.75
CA GLY A 80 -1.28 4.28 -7.51
C GLY A 80 -0.89 2.88 -7.04
N ARG A 81 -0.88 1.88 -7.95
CA ARG A 81 -0.45 0.50 -7.67
C ARG A 81 1.05 0.37 -7.94
N PHE A 82 1.73 -0.50 -7.19
CA PHE A 82 3.15 -0.79 -7.41
C PHE A 82 3.35 -1.53 -8.74
N ILE A 83 4.18 -0.99 -9.66
CA ILE A 83 4.56 -1.67 -10.90
C ILE A 83 5.94 -2.29 -10.82
N ASN A 84 6.85 -1.67 -10.05
CA ASN A 84 8.13 -2.28 -9.68
C ASN A 84 8.57 -1.81 -8.27
N GLY A 85 9.60 -2.47 -7.73
CA GLY A 85 10.24 -2.08 -6.49
C GLY A 85 11.69 -2.51 -6.45
N GLU A 86 12.56 -1.64 -5.96
CA GLU A 86 13.95 -1.96 -5.65
C GLU A 86 14.10 -2.19 -4.16
N ILE A 87 14.54 -3.39 -3.77
CA ILE A 87 14.63 -3.84 -2.40
C ILE A 87 16.07 -3.74 -1.91
N TYR A 88 16.24 -3.08 -0.75
CA TYR A 88 17.52 -2.85 -0.09
C TYR A 88 17.52 -3.44 1.31
N GLY A 89 18.66 -3.96 1.75
CA GLY A 89 18.88 -4.46 3.12
C GLY A 89 19.01 -3.33 4.14
N ALA A 90 19.19 -3.70 5.41
CA ALA A 90 19.34 -2.77 6.54
C ALA A 90 20.51 -1.79 6.40
N ASN A 91 21.59 -2.23 5.74
CA ASN A 91 22.79 -1.46 5.45
C ASN A 91 22.75 -0.67 4.13
N GLY A 92 21.59 -0.71 3.41
CA GLY A 92 21.40 -0.04 2.14
C GLY A 92 21.89 -0.82 0.91
N ASP A 93 22.39 -2.05 1.09
CA ASP A 93 22.79 -2.89 -0.04
C ASP A 93 21.58 -3.33 -0.86
N PHE A 94 21.69 -3.19 -2.18
CA PHE A 94 20.68 -3.73 -3.11
C PHE A 94 20.56 -5.24 -2.95
N ARG A 95 19.32 -5.73 -2.87
CA ARG A 95 19.00 -7.15 -2.74
C ARG A 95 18.47 -7.74 -4.04
N PHE A 96 17.38 -7.17 -4.53
CA PHE A 96 16.74 -7.58 -5.77
C PHE A 96 15.74 -6.51 -6.20
N LYS A 97 15.24 -6.63 -7.44
CA LYS A 97 14.13 -5.85 -7.98
C LYS A 97 12.88 -6.74 -8.04
N ALA A 98 11.72 -6.20 -7.76
CA ALA A 98 10.44 -6.87 -7.94
C ALA A 98 9.61 -6.17 -9.02
N LEU A 99 8.98 -6.95 -9.92
CA LEU A 99 8.00 -6.48 -10.90
C LEU A 99 6.63 -7.05 -10.50
N TYR A 100 5.60 -6.21 -10.53
CA TYR A 100 4.25 -6.56 -10.11
C TYR A 100 3.29 -6.56 -11.30
N LYS A 101 2.44 -7.59 -11.39
CA LYS A 101 1.42 -7.71 -12.42
C LYS A 101 0.05 -7.91 -11.79
N TYR A 102 -0.93 -7.20 -12.32
CA TYR A 102 -2.33 -7.22 -11.84
C TYR A 102 -3.25 -7.74 -12.93
N ASP A 103 -4.39 -8.31 -12.51
CA ASP A 103 -5.51 -8.59 -13.39
C ASP A 103 -6.40 -7.35 -13.61
N ASP A 104 -7.43 -7.48 -14.44
CA ASP A 104 -8.36 -6.41 -14.76
C ASP A 104 -9.21 -5.98 -13.54
N ALA A 105 -9.35 -6.85 -12.54
CA ALA A 105 -10.03 -6.55 -11.27
C ALA A 105 -9.11 -5.83 -10.26
N GLY A 106 -7.80 -5.70 -10.58
CA GLY A 106 -6.80 -5.05 -9.73
C GLY A 106 -6.15 -5.97 -8.70
N HIS A 107 -6.35 -7.29 -8.78
CA HIS A 107 -5.64 -8.23 -7.92
C HIS A 107 -4.21 -8.42 -8.39
N LEU A 108 -3.25 -8.45 -7.46
CA LEU A 108 -1.86 -8.79 -7.74
C LEU A 108 -1.75 -10.27 -8.12
N ILE A 109 -1.57 -10.58 -9.40
CA ILE A 109 -1.53 -11.97 -9.88
C ILE A 109 -0.11 -12.53 -9.99
N GLN A 110 0.92 -11.67 -10.07
CA GLN A 110 2.30 -12.11 -10.15
C GLN A 110 3.27 -11.08 -9.58
N GLU A 111 4.30 -11.57 -8.88
CA GLU A 111 5.52 -10.86 -8.55
C GLU A 111 6.69 -11.60 -9.21
N THR A 112 7.56 -10.88 -9.93
CA THR A 112 8.79 -11.43 -10.50
C THR A 112 9.98 -10.78 -9.83
N GLN A 113 10.82 -11.56 -9.18
CA GLN A 113 12.05 -11.10 -8.54
C GLN A 113 13.23 -11.23 -9.49
N LEU A 114 13.95 -10.13 -9.67
CA LEU A 114 15.08 -10.02 -10.58
C LEU A 114 16.36 -9.74 -9.78
N ALA A 115 17.46 -10.34 -10.22
CA ALA A 115 18.78 -10.00 -9.74
C ALA A 115 19.21 -8.60 -10.24
N LYS A 116 20.42 -8.16 -9.87
CA LYS A 116 20.95 -6.85 -10.23
C LYS A 116 21.18 -6.68 -11.75
N ASP A 117 21.40 -7.77 -12.45
CA ASP A 117 21.57 -7.85 -13.92
C ASP A 117 20.26 -8.07 -14.68
N ASP A 118 19.12 -7.87 -14.00
CA ASP A 118 17.76 -8.11 -14.49
C ASP A 118 17.46 -9.57 -14.84
N SER A 119 18.31 -10.54 -14.50
CA SER A 119 17.98 -11.97 -14.62
C SER A 119 16.90 -12.37 -13.62
N VAL A 120 15.98 -13.25 -14.05
CA VAL A 120 14.90 -13.75 -13.19
C VAL A 120 15.49 -14.65 -12.11
N MET A 121 15.17 -14.37 -10.86
CA MET A 121 15.49 -15.22 -9.71
C MET A 121 14.32 -16.15 -9.36
N HIS A 122 13.16 -15.53 -9.13
CA HIS A 122 11.96 -16.23 -8.71
C HIS A 122 10.72 -15.54 -9.30
N LYS A 123 9.64 -16.31 -9.42
CA LYS A 123 8.32 -15.83 -9.80
C LYS A 123 7.29 -16.34 -8.81
N LEU A 124 6.55 -15.43 -8.17
CA LEU A 124 5.41 -15.75 -7.32
C LEU A 124 4.13 -15.54 -8.13
N VAL A 125 3.25 -16.52 -8.15
CA VAL A 125 1.94 -16.47 -8.80
C VAL A 125 0.87 -16.62 -7.75
N TYR A 126 0.00 -15.64 -7.61
CA TYR A 126 -1.06 -15.58 -6.61
C TYR A 126 -2.35 -16.19 -7.15
N ALA A 127 -3.06 -16.92 -6.31
CA ALA A 127 -4.37 -17.49 -6.60
C ALA A 127 -5.44 -16.81 -5.75
N TYR A 128 -6.62 -16.62 -6.34
CA TYR A 128 -7.78 -16.00 -5.70
C TYR A 128 -8.98 -16.96 -5.76
N ASP A 129 -9.84 -16.89 -4.77
CA ASP A 129 -11.12 -17.62 -4.76
C ASP A 129 -12.21 -16.82 -5.51
N GLU A 130 -13.40 -17.40 -5.63
CA GLU A 130 -14.55 -16.80 -6.29
C GLU A 130 -15.03 -15.47 -5.67
N ARG A 131 -14.57 -15.16 -4.46
CA ARG A 131 -14.86 -13.90 -3.75
C ARG A 131 -13.78 -12.85 -3.93
N GLY A 132 -12.74 -13.14 -4.73
CA GLY A 132 -11.57 -12.28 -4.90
C GLY A 132 -10.64 -12.26 -3.68
N GLN A 133 -10.75 -13.23 -2.74
CA GLN A 133 -9.82 -13.35 -1.62
C GLN A 133 -8.64 -14.22 -2.03
N GLN A 134 -7.42 -13.78 -1.67
CA GLN A 134 -6.23 -14.57 -1.96
C GLN A 134 -6.33 -15.93 -1.28
N SER A 135 -6.30 -16.99 -2.08
CA SER A 135 -6.42 -18.38 -1.64
C SER A 135 -5.07 -19.10 -1.53
N GLY A 136 -4.00 -18.50 -2.05
CA GLY A 136 -2.65 -19.05 -1.96
C GLY A 136 -1.69 -18.38 -2.92
N TYR A 137 -0.50 -18.94 -3.03
CA TYR A 137 0.48 -18.60 -4.05
C TYR A 137 1.40 -19.78 -4.36
N SER A 138 2.02 -19.76 -5.54
CA SER A 138 3.05 -20.69 -5.99
C SER A 138 4.34 -19.92 -6.28
N ILE A 139 5.48 -20.54 -5.97
CA ILE A 139 6.82 -19.99 -6.24
C ILE A 139 7.49 -20.83 -7.29
N TYR A 140 8.05 -20.19 -8.31
CA TYR A 140 8.79 -20.82 -9.40
C TYR A 140 10.20 -20.26 -9.47
N ASP A 141 11.14 -21.08 -9.96
CA ASP A 141 12.50 -20.63 -10.32
C ASP A 141 12.52 -19.88 -11.66
N ALA A 142 13.73 -19.53 -12.13
CA ALA A 142 13.94 -18.85 -13.40
C ALA A 142 13.47 -19.68 -14.61
N ASP A 143 13.59 -21.00 -14.55
CA ASP A 143 13.24 -21.93 -15.61
C ASP A 143 11.75 -22.32 -15.61
N GLY A 144 11.00 -21.86 -14.60
CA GLY A 144 9.58 -22.12 -14.44
C GLY A 144 9.27 -23.42 -13.68
N HIS A 145 10.24 -24.03 -13.01
CA HIS A 145 9.99 -25.18 -12.14
C HIS A 145 9.36 -24.71 -10.82
N LEU A 146 8.35 -25.44 -10.35
CA LEU A 146 7.69 -25.16 -9.08
C LEU A 146 8.63 -25.47 -7.91
N LEU A 147 8.96 -24.46 -7.12
CA LEU A 147 9.76 -24.58 -5.90
C LEU A 147 8.91 -24.84 -4.65
N GLY A 148 7.70 -24.30 -4.64
CA GLY A 148 6.78 -24.44 -3.52
C GLY A 148 5.45 -23.76 -3.74
N GLN A 149 4.46 -24.11 -2.92
CA GLN A 149 3.14 -23.47 -2.95
C GLN A 149 2.53 -23.41 -1.55
N THR A 150 1.65 -22.45 -1.34
CA THR A 150 0.78 -22.37 -0.16
C THR A 150 -0.66 -22.29 -0.60
N THR A 151 -1.56 -22.83 0.24
CA THR A 151 -3.00 -22.66 0.10
C THR A 151 -3.56 -22.22 1.43
N SER A 152 -4.42 -21.21 1.42
CA SER A 152 -5.14 -20.82 2.63
C SER A 152 -6.07 -21.97 3.02
N LYS A 153 -5.90 -22.53 4.23
CA LYS A 153 -6.87 -23.50 4.77
C LYS A 153 -8.23 -22.81 4.81
N LYS A 154 -9.17 -23.23 3.96
CA LYS A 154 -10.56 -22.81 4.04
C LYS A 154 -11.01 -23.06 5.48
N ALA A 155 -11.41 -22.03 6.21
CA ALA A 155 -12.01 -22.20 7.55
C ALA A 155 -13.19 -23.19 7.37
N GLN A 156 -13.02 -24.42 7.88
CA GLN A 156 -14.13 -25.40 7.90
C GLN A 156 -15.25 -24.78 8.74
N PRO A 157 -16.49 -24.65 8.20
CA PRO A 157 -17.61 -24.24 9.01
C PRO A 157 -17.70 -25.25 10.17
N GLY A 158 -17.74 -24.73 11.41
CA GLY A 158 -17.56 -25.43 12.66
C GLY A 158 -18.25 -26.79 12.71
N GLY A 159 -17.45 -27.85 12.73
CA GLY A 159 -17.89 -29.15 13.16
C GLY A 159 -18.34 -29.07 14.61
N SER A 160 -19.64 -29.24 14.82
CA SER A 160 -20.26 -29.39 16.12
C SER A 160 -19.46 -30.37 16.97
N ARG A 161 -18.81 -29.91 18.02
CA ARG A 161 -18.21 -30.74 19.05
C ARG A 161 -19.34 -31.45 19.80
N THR A 162 -19.71 -32.63 19.35
CA THR A 162 -20.49 -33.56 20.15
C THR A 162 -19.69 -33.91 21.41
N LYS A 163 -20.10 -33.36 22.55
CA LYS A 163 -19.63 -33.77 23.87
C LYS A 163 -20.02 -35.24 24.07
N SER A 164 -19.08 -36.15 23.92
CA SER A 164 -19.26 -37.50 24.41
C SER A 164 -19.29 -37.46 25.94
N ARG A 165 -20.47 -37.76 26.46
CA ARG A 165 -20.74 -37.92 27.91
C ARG A 165 -20.21 -39.28 28.30
N SER A 166 -19.00 -39.35 28.86
CA SER A 166 -18.50 -40.60 29.48
C SER A 166 -19.26 -40.82 30.76
N GLY A 167 -20.05 -41.89 30.75
CA GLY A 167 -20.74 -42.39 31.92
C GLY A 167 -19.75 -42.98 32.91
N ALA A 168 -19.75 -42.46 34.12
CA ALA A 168 -19.05 -43.08 35.26
C ALA A 168 -19.81 -44.34 35.68
N VAL A 169 -19.13 -45.49 35.55
CA VAL A 169 -19.55 -46.77 36.20
C VAL A 169 -18.91 -46.78 37.56
N LYS A 170 -19.76 -46.91 38.61
CA LYS A 170 -19.36 -47.11 40.00
C LYS A 170 -19.13 -48.59 40.27
N PRO A 171 -18.02 -49.02 40.87
CA PRO A 171 -17.92 -50.43 41.35
C PRO A 171 -18.58 -50.61 42.69
N GLN A 172 -19.19 -51.77 42.87
CA GLN A 172 -19.64 -52.30 44.15
C GLN A 172 -18.48 -52.84 44.97
#